data_8c6451acc4d76cbaff38a6168cf01934
#
_entry.id   8c6451acc4d76cbaff38a6168cf01934
#
_cell.length_a   1.000
_cell.length_b   1.000
_cell.length_c   1.000
_cell.angle_alpha   90.00
_cell.angle_beta   90.00
_cell.angle_gamma   90.00
#
_symmetry.space_group_name_H-M   'P 1'
#
loop_
_entity.id
_entity.type
_entity.pdbx_description
1 polymer ?
#
loop_
_entity_poly.entity_id
_entity_poly.type
_entity_poly.pdbx_seq_one_letter_code
_entity_poly.pdbx_strand_id
1 'polypeptide(L)'
;MMREAVRTALSRHDDLEIVGELEDEHEILSAIDRTKAHCLVVAQEEFGKRPVICDIVFEKYPHMKILAVAEGSDDSAFYWMFMEIRLSRIETSEEGVLKALRGNLEKQSLLRN
;
A
#
# COMPACT_ATOMS: atom_id res chain seq x y z
N MET A 1 -2.15 -15.94 7.99
CA MET A 1 -3.05 -14.81 7.79
C MET A 1 -2.48 -13.89 6.73
N MET A 2 -3.21 -12.87 6.38
CA MET A 2 -2.81 -11.97 5.30
C MET A 2 -1.43 -11.35 5.49
N ARG A 3 -1.11 -10.89 6.70
CA ARG A 3 0.18 -10.28 6.96
C ARG A 3 1.34 -11.19 6.61
N GLU A 4 1.22 -12.46 6.98
CA GLU A 4 2.27 -13.42 6.68
C GLU A 4 2.38 -13.70 5.20
N ALA A 5 1.23 -13.75 4.51
CA ALA A 5 1.24 -13.97 3.07
C ALA A 5 1.94 -12.83 2.34
N VAL A 6 1.65 -11.60 2.74
CA VAL A 6 2.30 -10.43 2.13
C VAL A 6 3.78 -10.42 2.42
N ARG A 7 4.16 -10.70 3.68
CA ARG A 7 5.56 -10.75 4.06
C ARG A 7 6.32 -11.79 3.23
N THR A 8 5.72 -12.99 3.10
CA THR A 8 6.35 -14.07 2.35
C THR A 8 6.51 -13.67 0.88
N ALA A 9 5.47 -13.07 0.30
CA ALA A 9 5.52 -12.65 -1.08
C ALA A 9 6.61 -11.62 -1.32
N LEU A 10 6.68 -10.60 -0.46
CA LEU A 10 7.66 -9.53 -0.64
C LEU A 10 9.08 -10.00 -0.41
N SER A 11 9.29 -10.94 0.53
CA SER A 11 10.64 -11.40 0.85
C SER A 11 11.29 -12.21 -0.26
N ARG A 12 10.52 -12.64 -1.26
CA ARG A 12 11.05 -13.38 -2.41
C ARG A 12 11.65 -12.48 -3.47
N HIS A 13 11.53 -11.17 -3.30
CA HIS A 13 11.92 -10.22 -4.34
C HIS A 13 12.90 -9.19 -3.79
N ASP A 14 14.07 -9.15 -4.39
CA ASP A 14 15.16 -8.29 -3.91
C ASP A 14 14.90 -6.81 -4.07
N ASP A 15 14.00 -6.44 -4.98
CA ASP A 15 13.69 -5.04 -5.21
C ASP A 15 12.69 -4.45 -4.20
N LEU A 16 12.23 -5.28 -3.26
CA LEU A 16 11.27 -4.84 -2.24
C LEU A 16 11.81 -5.24 -0.88
N GLU A 17 11.76 -4.30 0.05
CA GLU A 17 12.27 -4.54 1.39
C GLU A 17 11.20 -4.21 2.42
N ILE A 18 10.99 -5.12 3.36
CA ILE A 18 10.07 -4.86 4.49
C ILE A 18 10.90 -4.16 5.56
N VAL A 19 10.60 -2.89 5.82
CA VAL A 19 11.34 -2.09 6.80
C VAL A 19 10.68 -2.06 8.17
N GLY A 20 9.52 -2.65 8.31
CA GLY A 20 8.86 -2.74 9.60
C GLY A 20 7.49 -3.36 9.49
N GLU A 21 6.98 -3.87 10.60
CA GLU A 21 5.64 -4.43 10.72
C GLU A 21 5.04 -3.95 12.01
N LEU A 22 3.76 -3.56 11.96
CA LEU A 22 3.09 -2.99 13.12
C LEU A 22 1.76 -3.68 13.35
N GLU A 23 1.38 -3.80 14.61
CA GLU A 23 0.06 -4.30 14.95
C GLU A 23 -0.87 -3.18 15.39
N ASP A 24 -0.29 -2.05 15.82
CA ASP A 24 -1.06 -0.93 16.34
C ASP A 24 -1.03 0.23 15.36
N GLU A 25 -2.20 0.63 14.86
CA GLU A 25 -2.30 1.74 13.92
C GLU A 25 -1.77 3.04 14.49
N HIS A 26 -1.80 3.20 15.80
CA HIS A 26 -1.33 4.43 16.43
C HIS A 26 0.17 4.62 16.25
N GLU A 27 0.90 3.57 15.90
CA GLU A 27 2.33 3.64 15.71
C GLU A 27 2.73 3.85 14.26
N ILE A 28 1.77 3.89 13.36
CA ILE A 28 2.08 3.96 11.93
C ILE A 28 2.86 5.21 11.56
N LEU A 29 2.40 6.38 11.99
CA LEU A 29 3.06 7.62 11.62
C LEU A 29 4.49 7.69 12.10
N SER A 30 4.73 7.31 13.36
CA SER A 30 6.10 7.34 13.87
C SER A 30 6.97 6.28 13.22
N ALA A 31 6.39 5.14 12.84
CA ALA A 31 7.14 4.11 12.15
C ALA A 31 7.54 4.55 10.74
N ILE A 32 6.65 5.24 10.03
CA ILE A 32 6.97 5.77 8.72
C ILE A 32 8.11 6.77 8.83
N ASP A 33 8.04 7.63 9.81
CA ASP A 33 9.09 8.64 10.03
C ASP A 33 10.44 7.97 10.34
N ARG A 34 10.41 6.94 11.17
CA ARG A 34 11.63 6.25 11.58
C ARG A 34 12.24 5.43 10.44
N THR A 35 11.41 4.73 9.67
CA THR A 35 11.90 3.81 8.65
C THR A 35 12.03 4.44 7.28
N LYS A 36 11.42 5.60 7.06
CA LYS A 36 11.40 6.27 5.75
C LYS A 36 10.78 5.37 4.68
N ALA A 37 9.76 4.62 5.06
CA ALA A 37 9.08 3.71 4.13
C ALA A 37 8.46 4.47 2.97
N HIS A 38 8.47 3.85 1.80
CA HIS A 38 7.87 4.43 0.60
C HIS A 38 6.45 3.97 0.37
N CYS A 39 6.08 2.86 0.97
CA CYS A 39 4.77 2.28 0.78
C CYS A 39 4.28 1.69 2.09
N LEU A 40 2.97 1.77 2.29
CA LEU A 40 2.31 1.20 3.46
C LEU A 40 1.34 0.13 2.96
N VAL A 41 1.36 -1.04 3.59
CA VAL A 41 0.41 -2.10 3.27
C VAL A 41 -0.54 -2.26 4.44
N VAL A 42 -1.82 -2.12 4.19
CA VAL A 42 -2.85 -2.24 5.24
C VAL A 42 -3.94 -3.20 4.80
N ALA A 43 -4.73 -3.66 5.76
CA ALA A 43 -5.89 -4.49 5.46
C ALA A 43 -7.10 -3.58 5.24
N GLN A 44 -8.00 -4.01 4.36
CA GLN A 44 -9.29 -3.35 4.23
C GLN A 44 -10.35 -4.44 4.09
N GLU A 45 -11.57 -4.12 4.51
CA GLU A 45 -12.62 -5.11 4.53
C GLU A 45 -13.19 -5.38 3.15
N GLU A 46 -13.38 -4.33 2.36
CA GLU A 46 -13.90 -4.53 1.01
C GLU A 46 -13.39 -3.45 0.08
N PHE A 47 -13.36 -3.78 -1.21
CA PHE A 47 -12.91 -2.84 -2.23
C PHE A 47 -13.82 -1.62 -2.27
N GLY A 48 -13.22 -0.46 -2.38
CA GLY A 48 -13.97 0.79 -2.49
C GLY A 48 -14.15 1.54 -1.19
N LYS A 49 -13.95 0.86 -0.07
CA LYS A 49 -14.02 1.51 1.24
C LYS A 49 -12.62 1.86 1.72
N ARG A 50 -12.20 3.08 1.43
CA ARG A 50 -10.87 3.52 1.81
C ARG A 50 -10.71 3.52 3.34
N PRO A 51 -9.70 2.81 3.86
CA PRO A 51 -9.45 2.82 5.31
C PRO A 51 -9.17 4.22 5.82
N VAL A 52 -9.67 4.51 7.02
CA VAL A 52 -9.48 5.83 7.62
C VAL A 52 -8.00 6.19 7.76
N ILE A 53 -7.17 5.19 8.00
CA ILE A 53 -5.73 5.42 8.16
C ILE A 53 -5.11 6.06 6.93
N CYS A 54 -5.69 5.84 5.75
CA CYS A 54 -5.17 6.45 4.52
C CYS A 54 -5.20 7.97 4.61
N ASP A 55 -6.31 8.53 5.07
CA ASP A 55 -6.45 9.98 5.17
C ASP A 55 -5.46 10.56 6.17
N ILE A 56 -5.26 9.86 7.26
CA ILE A 56 -4.33 10.29 8.30
C ILE A 56 -2.90 10.30 7.75
N VAL A 57 -2.53 9.24 7.05
CA VAL A 57 -1.18 9.13 6.49
C VAL A 57 -0.95 10.16 5.40
N PHE A 58 -1.92 10.34 4.49
CA PHE A 58 -1.76 11.30 3.40
C PHE A 58 -1.66 12.74 3.89
N GLU A 59 -2.28 13.04 5.02
CA GLU A 59 -2.19 14.39 5.58
C GLU A 59 -0.76 14.74 5.96
N LYS A 60 -0.03 13.78 6.51
CA LYS A 60 1.34 14.00 6.93
C LYS A 60 2.36 13.60 5.87
N TYR A 61 2.05 12.58 5.10
CA TYR A 61 2.95 12.03 4.08
C TYR A 61 2.23 11.96 2.74
N PRO A 62 2.06 13.10 2.06
CA PRO A 62 1.26 13.12 0.82
C PRO A 62 1.85 12.31 -0.34
N HIS A 63 3.11 11.93 -0.25
CA HIS A 63 3.74 11.14 -1.31
C HIS A 63 3.72 9.65 -1.04
N MET A 64 3.14 9.26 0.09
CA MET A 64 3.05 7.84 0.45
C MET A 64 2.17 7.08 -0.53
N LYS A 65 2.55 5.83 -0.80
CA LYS A 65 1.72 4.90 -1.56
C LYS A 65 1.12 3.92 -0.56
N ILE A 66 -0.16 3.64 -0.69
CA ILE A 66 -0.84 2.74 0.24
C ILE A 66 -1.52 1.61 -0.53
N LEU A 67 -1.14 0.38 -0.19
CA LEU A 67 -1.79 -0.80 -0.73
C LEU A 67 -2.73 -1.35 0.33
N ALA A 68 -4.02 -1.36 0.02
CA ALA A 68 -5.02 -1.88 0.94
C ALA A 68 -5.49 -3.24 0.41
N VAL A 69 -5.11 -4.29 1.12
CA VAL A 69 -5.36 -5.67 0.68
C VAL A 69 -6.67 -6.16 1.29
N ALA A 70 -7.57 -6.62 0.44
CA ALA A 70 -8.86 -7.16 0.85
C ALA A 70 -8.79 -8.68 0.80
N GLU A 71 -8.58 -9.29 1.95
CA GLU A 71 -8.37 -10.74 2.04
C GLU A 71 -9.57 -11.54 1.58
N GLY A 72 -10.78 -11.04 1.84
CA GLY A 72 -11.98 -11.76 1.45
C GLY A 72 -12.52 -11.40 0.09
N SER A 73 -11.74 -10.73 -0.74
CA SER A 73 -12.18 -10.27 -2.04
C SER A 73 -11.10 -10.53 -3.08
N ASP A 74 -11.52 -10.64 -4.35
CA ASP A 74 -10.57 -10.80 -5.44
C ASP A 74 -9.88 -9.49 -5.79
N ASP A 75 -10.42 -8.37 -5.35
CA ASP A 75 -9.89 -7.05 -5.66
C ASP A 75 -9.36 -6.36 -4.43
N SER A 76 -8.19 -5.76 -4.59
CA SER A 76 -7.61 -4.90 -3.57
C SER A 76 -7.45 -3.50 -4.17
N ALA A 77 -7.03 -2.54 -3.36
CA ALA A 77 -6.93 -1.17 -3.81
C ALA A 77 -5.52 -0.63 -3.59
N PHE A 78 -5.09 0.21 -4.50
CA PHE A 78 -3.83 0.93 -4.38
C PHE A 78 -4.17 2.41 -4.37
N TYR A 79 -3.82 3.10 -3.31
CA TYR A 79 -4.13 4.50 -3.13
C TYR A 79 -2.87 5.36 -3.19
N TRP A 80 -2.98 6.49 -3.88
CA TRP A 80 -1.93 7.50 -3.86
C TRP A 80 -2.60 8.86 -4.08
N MET A 81 -1.90 9.90 -3.74
CA MET A 81 -2.46 11.23 -3.84
C MET A 81 -1.62 12.09 -4.79
N PHE A 82 -2.34 12.79 -5.68
CA PHE A 82 -1.72 13.73 -6.61
C PHE A 82 -2.67 14.88 -6.82
N MET A 83 -3.03 15.68 -6.04
CA MET A 83 -4.10 16.64 -6.05
C MET A 83 -5.38 16.01 -5.52
N GLU A 84 -5.52 14.70 -5.68
CA GLU A 84 -6.67 13.95 -5.20
C GLU A 84 -6.22 12.52 -4.94
N ILE A 85 -7.01 11.79 -4.16
CA ILE A 85 -6.71 10.39 -3.89
C ILE A 85 -7.24 9.55 -5.05
N ARG A 86 -6.38 8.75 -5.63
CA ARG A 86 -6.75 7.88 -6.73
C ARG A 86 -6.83 6.43 -6.28
N LEU A 87 -7.60 5.66 -7.03
CA LEU A 87 -7.84 4.26 -6.71
C LEU A 87 -7.66 3.43 -7.97
N SER A 88 -6.93 2.35 -7.83
CA SER A 88 -6.73 1.41 -8.91
C SER A 88 -7.14 0.02 -8.44
N ARG A 89 -7.93 -0.68 -9.25
CA ARG A 89 -8.34 -2.03 -8.93
C ARG A 89 -7.22 -3.00 -9.28
N ILE A 90 -6.88 -3.86 -8.36
CA ILE A 90 -5.85 -4.87 -8.60
C ILE A 90 -6.35 -6.23 -8.15
N GLU A 91 -5.72 -7.26 -8.64
CA GLU A 91 -6.04 -8.63 -8.24
C GLU A 91 -5.39 -8.92 -6.89
N THR A 92 -6.14 -9.54 -5.98
CA THR A 92 -5.60 -9.90 -4.66
C THR A 92 -4.80 -11.19 -4.78
N SER A 93 -3.55 -11.07 -5.20
CA SER A 93 -2.63 -12.20 -5.38
C SER A 93 -1.23 -11.65 -5.26
N GLU A 94 -0.25 -12.55 -5.12
CA GLU A 94 1.15 -12.12 -5.07
C GLU A 94 1.51 -11.34 -6.32
N GLU A 95 1.12 -11.87 -7.47
CA GLU A 95 1.42 -11.23 -8.74
C GLU A 95 0.74 -9.87 -8.88
N GLY A 96 -0.53 -9.78 -8.49
CA GLY A 96 -1.26 -8.52 -8.56
C GLY A 96 -0.65 -7.46 -7.66
N VAL A 97 -0.28 -7.85 -6.46
CA VAL A 97 0.33 -6.92 -5.49
C VAL A 97 1.67 -6.42 -6.01
N LEU A 98 2.53 -7.32 -6.47
CA LEU A 98 3.84 -6.91 -6.98
C LEU A 98 3.71 -6.02 -8.20
N LYS A 99 2.80 -6.37 -9.09
CA LYS A 99 2.57 -5.58 -10.29
C LYS A 99 2.11 -4.18 -9.94
N ALA A 100 1.21 -4.06 -8.95
CA ALA A 100 0.74 -2.75 -8.52
C ALA A 100 1.87 -1.91 -7.93
N LEU A 101 2.69 -2.51 -7.07
CA LEU A 101 3.77 -1.78 -6.44
C LEU A 101 4.80 -1.26 -7.45
N ARG A 102 5.15 -2.09 -8.42
CA ARG A 102 6.13 -1.72 -9.43
C ARG A 102 5.54 -0.82 -10.51
N GLY A 103 4.43 -1.27 -11.09
CA GLY A 103 3.84 -0.58 -12.21
C GLY A 103 3.26 0.77 -11.88
N ASN A 104 2.59 0.87 -10.74
CA ASN A 104 1.97 2.14 -10.37
C ASN A 104 3.01 3.20 -10.02
N LEU A 105 4.14 2.80 -9.46
CA LEU A 105 5.20 3.75 -9.18
C LEU A 105 5.77 4.34 -10.46
N GLU A 106 5.90 3.52 -11.51
CA GLU A 106 6.36 3.99 -12.81
C GLU A 106 5.31 4.83 -13.51
N LYS A 107 4.06 4.38 -13.45
CA LYS A 107 2.98 5.08 -14.13
C LYS A 107 2.75 6.48 -13.62
N GLN A 108 3.06 6.71 -12.37
CA GLN A 108 2.92 8.06 -11.82
C GLN A 108 3.74 9.06 -12.60
N SER A 109 4.92 8.67 -13.02
CA SER A 109 5.77 9.55 -13.81
C SER A 109 5.17 9.81 -15.18
N LEU A 110 4.55 8.79 -15.76
CA LEU A 110 3.99 8.91 -17.10
C LEU A 110 2.71 9.73 -17.12
N LEU A 111 1.91 9.64 -16.08
CA LEU A 111 0.63 10.34 -16.03
C LEU A 111 0.75 11.85 -15.97
N ARG A 112 1.92 12.34 -15.69
CA ARG A 112 2.14 13.77 -15.64
C ARG A 112 2.27 14.41 -16.99
N ASN A 113 2.41 13.60 -17.98
CA ASN A 113 2.51 14.11 -19.35
C ASN A 113 1.13 14.48 -19.90
#